data_3e246297cf496804ef4b14b53109372e
#
_entry.id   3e246297cf496804ef4b14b53109372e
#
_cell.length_a   1.000
_cell.length_b   1.000
_cell.length_c   1.000
_cell.angle_alpha   90.00
_cell.angle_beta   90.00
_cell.angle_gamma   90.00
#
_symmetry.space_group_name_H-M   'P 1'
#
loop_
_entity.id
_entity.type
_entity.pdbx_description
1 polymer ?
#
loop_
_entity_poly.entity_id
_entity_poly.type
_entity_poly.pdbx_seq_one_letter_code
_entity_poly.pdbx_strand_id
1 'polypeptide(L)'
;MNEHXYFESDWMQSLMRGEQPSDKSLREHLLSVHRNHPGFAESCALKCRNSSGHNSYELLASIIDPKRHSRILDLACGSGVLLELCQQRFGPSSELTGVDMSPEELALARQRNPHLKNNLHLGVAQNLDFIGDDYFDVILCHWALTLMDKVPLVLREAKRVLKKNGVFAAIVDGDPKSAPGYAELHNIIYSFVKQQCPDYGKTDLGDRRVREGVSLRQLAKQTFTDAEVKIEPLLFYLDATPDVLAREVAGFFYASFVIAPQAQAYMLEQLERFFAKQGDGNQSRFSLPVNKLVVCLSPESDRG
;
A
#
# COMPACT_ATOMS: atom_id res chain seq x y z
N MET A 1 -21.00 -9.08 25.22
CA MET A 1 -20.12 -9.16 24.05
C MET A 1 -18.70 -8.82 24.49
N ASN A 2 -17.78 -9.75 24.30
CA ASN A 2 -16.41 -9.61 24.78
C ASN A 2 -15.72 -8.43 24.07
N GLU A 3 -15.29 -7.45 24.84
CA GLU A 3 -14.57 -6.29 24.33
C GLU A 3 -13.22 -6.67 23.73
N HIS A 4 -12.81 -7.90 23.95
CA HIS A 4 -11.52 -8.41 23.52
C HIS A 4 -11.42 -8.82 22.04
N UNK A 5 -12.29 -8.86 21.56
CA UNK A 5 -12.36 -9.36 20.23
C UNK A 5 -11.70 -8.53 19.17
N TYR A 6 -11.75 -7.44 19.40
CA TYR A 6 -11.19 -6.54 18.42
C TYR A 6 -9.67 -6.48 18.42
N PHE A 7 -9.05 -6.89 19.50
CA PHE A 7 -7.62 -6.89 19.66
C PHE A 7 -7.08 -8.30 19.81
N GLU A 8 -7.63 -9.23 19.04
CA GLU A 8 -7.24 -10.65 19.12
C GLU A 8 -5.90 -10.95 18.45
N SER A 9 -5.42 -10.09 17.55
CA SER A 9 -4.15 -10.37 16.89
C SER A 9 -2.99 -10.34 17.90
N ASP A 10 -2.04 -11.24 17.71
CA ASP A 10 -0.84 -11.29 18.56
C ASP A 10 -0.07 -9.98 18.48
N TRP A 11 -0.08 -9.32 17.35
CA TRP A 11 0.59 -8.03 17.17
C TRP A 11 0.01 -6.99 18.13
N MET A 12 -1.32 -6.85 18.17
CA MET A 12 -1.99 -5.93 19.09
C MET A 12 -1.77 -6.33 20.55
N GLN A 13 -1.83 -7.63 20.85
CA GLN A 13 -1.62 -8.14 22.20
C GLN A 13 -0.22 -7.79 22.71
N SER A 14 0.79 -7.91 21.84
CA SER A 14 2.16 -7.54 22.21
C SER A 14 2.26 -6.05 22.55
N LEU A 15 1.64 -5.20 21.74
CA LEU A 15 1.63 -3.75 22.02
C LEU A 15 0.96 -3.45 23.36
N MET A 16 -0.16 -4.14 23.65
CA MET A 16 -0.90 -3.92 24.89
C MET A 16 -0.07 -4.32 26.13
N ARG A 17 0.85 -5.29 25.95
CA ARG A 17 1.77 -5.71 27.03
C ARG A 17 3.04 -4.87 27.05
N GLY A 18 3.20 -3.89 26.16
CA GLY A 18 4.41 -3.08 26.05
C GLY A 18 5.59 -3.83 25.46
N GLU A 19 5.32 -4.89 24.70
CA GLU A 19 6.35 -5.73 24.07
C GLU A 19 6.52 -5.35 22.61
N GLN A 20 7.70 -5.65 22.05
CA GLN A 20 7.97 -5.46 20.62
C GLN A 20 7.36 -6.61 19.84
N PRO A 21 6.38 -6.35 18.93
CA PRO A 21 5.79 -7.42 18.15
C PRO A 21 6.77 -8.04 17.14
N SER A 22 6.56 -9.31 16.81
CA SER A 22 7.38 -10.02 15.83
C SER A 22 6.90 -9.74 14.41
N ASP A 23 7.78 -10.01 13.42
CA ASP A 23 7.43 -9.92 12.01
C ASP A 23 6.27 -10.88 11.66
N LYS A 24 6.29 -12.07 12.24
CA LYS A 24 5.23 -13.03 12.03
C LYS A 24 3.87 -12.49 12.50
N SER A 25 3.85 -11.89 13.70
CA SER A 25 2.62 -11.34 14.24
C SER A 25 2.14 -10.13 13.42
N LEU A 26 3.06 -9.35 12.83
CA LEU A 26 2.68 -8.28 11.92
C LEU A 26 1.94 -8.85 10.70
N ARG A 27 2.50 -9.87 10.07
CA ARG A 27 1.85 -10.49 8.90
C ARG A 27 0.47 -11.04 9.25
N GLU A 28 0.36 -11.73 10.38
CA GLU A 28 -0.92 -12.28 10.82
C GLU A 28 -1.94 -11.18 11.10
N HIS A 29 -1.50 -10.07 11.68
CA HIS A 29 -2.36 -8.91 11.93
C HIS A 29 -2.90 -8.34 10.61
N LEU A 30 -2.01 -8.10 9.63
CA LEU A 30 -2.40 -7.58 8.33
C LEU A 30 -3.37 -8.55 7.62
N LEU A 31 -3.06 -9.86 7.67
CA LEU A 31 -3.93 -10.86 7.06
C LEU A 31 -5.32 -10.86 7.70
N SER A 32 -5.41 -10.63 9.02
CA SER A 32 -6.71 -10.60 9.70
C SER A 32 -7.55 -9.41 9.24
N VAL A 33 -6.92 -8.25 9.00
CA VAL A 33 -7.64 -7.08 8.49
C VAL A 33 -8.18 -7.38 7.08
N HIS A 34 -7.34 -7.96 6.21
CA HIS A 34 -7.75 -8.29 4.85
C HIS A 34 -8.81 -9.38 4.81
N ARG A 35 -8.75 -10.34 5.75
CA ARG A 35 -9.77 -11.40 5.83
C ARG A 35 -11.14 -10.82 6.17
N ASN A 36 -11.17 -9.88 7.10
CA ASN A 36 -12.41 -9.29 7.59
C ASN A 36 -12.93 -8.15 6.69
N HIS A 37 -12.02 -7.48 5.96
CA HIS A 37 -12.37 -6.32 5.14
C HIS A 37 -11.66 -6.38 3.78
N PRO A 38 -11.93 -7.39 2.95
CA PRO A 38 -11.21 -7.51 1.66
C PRO A 38 -11.43 -6.29 0.78
N GLY A 39 -10.35 -5.78 0.19
CA GLY A 39 -10.40 -4.63 -0.70
C GLY A 39 -10.68 -3.29 -0.03
N PHE A 40 -10.44 -3.19 1.28
CA PHE A 40 -10.91 -2.04 2.06
C PHE A 40 -10.34 -0.70 1.59
N ALA A 41 -9.08 -0.64 1.22
CA ALA A 41 -8.43 0.64 0.89
C ALA A 41 -8.66 1.10 -0.54
N GLU A 42 -9.18 0.25 -1.41
CA GLU A 42 -9.22 0.55 -2.85
C GLU A 42 -10.20 1.66 -3.21
N SER A 43 -11.29 1.80 -2.46
CA SER A 43 -12.29 2.84 -2.75
C SER A 43 -11.65 4.23 -2.67
N CYS A 44 -10.99 4.54 -1.57
CA CYS A 44 -10.34 5.83 -1.37
C CYS A 44 -9.22 6.04 -2.41
N ALA A 45 -8.39 5.02 -2.62
CA ALA A 45 -7.28 5.13 -3.57
C ALA A 45 -7.76 5.38 -4.99
N LEU A 46 -8.86 4.74 -5.40
CA LEU A 46 -9.42 4.95 -6.74
C LEU A 46 -9.97 6.35 -6.93
N LYS A 47 -10.51 6.94 -5.87
CA LYS A 47 -11.15 8.26 -5.94
C LYS A 47 -10.19 9.42 -5.80
N CYS A 48 -9.05 9.22 -5.13
CA CYS A 48 -8.07 10.28 -4.92
C CYS A 48 -7.27 10.51 -6.21
N ARG A 49 -7.19 11.76 -6.66
CA ARG A 49 -6.55 12.11 -7.93
C ARG A 49 -5.54 13.23 -7.73
N ASN A 50 -4.47 13.16 -8.52
CA ASN A 50 -3.47 14.24 -8.54
C ASN A 50 -3.98 15.43 -9.37
N SER A 51 -3.15 16.47 -9.49
CA SER A 51 -3.53 17.68 -10.22
C SER A 51 -3.77 17.43 -11.71
N SER A 52 -3.23 16.34 -12.26
CA SER A 52 -3.45 15.95 -13.66
C SER A 52 -4.68 15.05 -13.85
N GLY A 53 -5.40 14.74 -12.77
CA GLY A 53 -6.62 13.95 -12.83
C GLY A 53 -6.43 12.44 -12.77
N HIS A 54 -5.23 11.98 -12.41
CA HIS A 54 -4.92 10.55 -12.35
C HIS A 54 -4.89 10.03 -10.92
N ASN A 55 -5.40 8.83 -10.69
CA ASN A 55 -5.24 8.17 -9.40
C ASN A 55 -3.89 7.44 -9.34
N SER A 56 -3.55 6.91 -8.18
CA SER A 56 -2.24 6.28 -7.97
C SER A 56 -2.06 4.99 -8.78
N TYR A 57 -3.13 4.26 -9.04
CA TYR A 57 -3.07 3.06 -9.90
C TYR A 57 -2.68 3.46 -11.32
N GLU A 58 -3.29 4.51 -11.83
CA GLU A 58 -3.02 5.00 -13.19
C GLU A 58 -1.57 5.49 -13.33
N LEU A 59 -1.07 6.20 -12.29
CA LEU A 59 0.32 6.65 -12.30
C LEU A 59 1.28 5.46 -12.33
N LEU A 60 0.99 4.43 -11.53
CA LEU A 60 1.88 3.28 -11.49
C LEU A 60 1.84 2.51 -12.80
N ALA A 61 0.65 2.32 -13.38
CA ALA A 61 0.51 1.64 -14.68
C ALA A 61 1.25 2.39 -15.79
N SER A 62 1.36 3.71 -15.70
CA SER A 62 2.02 4.52 -16.73
C SER A 62 3.55 4.28 -16.80
N ILE A 63 4.13 3.60 -15.83
CA ILE A 63 5.52 3.17 -15.88
C ILE A 63 5.74 2.15 -17.02
N ILE A 64 4.72 1.38 -17.36
CA ILE A 64 4.82 0.34 -18.38
C ILE A 64 4.91 0.98 -19.76
N ASP A 65 5.96 0.62 -20.51
CA ASP A 65 6.13 0.97 -21.91
C ASP A 65 5.77 -0.28 -22.73
N PRO A 66 4.61 -0.31 -23.41
CA PRO A 66 4.18 -1.54 -24.09
C PRO A 66 5.11 -1.95 -25.24
N LYS A 67 5.95 -1.05 -25.74
CA LYS A 67 6.92 -1.40 -26.77
C LYS A 67 8.11 -2.17 -26.24
N ARG A 68 8.42 -2.03 -24.95
CA ARG A 68 9.59 -2.65 -24.33
C ARG A 68 9.24 -3.67 -23.26
N HIS A 69 8.07 -3.54 -22.64
CA HIS A 69 7.72 -4.31 -21.45
C HIS A 69 6.58 -5.29 -21.78
N SER A 70 6.87 -6.58 -21.70
CA SER A 70 5.84 -7.60 -21.98
C SER A 70 5.46 -8.43 -20.74
N ARG A 71 6.38 -8.60 -19.78
CA ARG A 71 6.11 -9.39 -18.57
C ARG A 71 6.10 -8.47 -17.35
N ILE A 72 4.96 -8.43 -16.68
CA ILE A 72 4.69 -7.47 -15.61
C ILE A 72 4.20 -8.20 -14.38
N LEU A 73 4.82 -7.90 -13.23
CA LEU A 73 4.40 -8.45 -11.94
C LEU A 73 3.76 -7.35 -11.12
N ASP A 74 2.55 -7.61 -10.60
CA ASP A 74 1.93 -6.80 -9.56
C ASP A 74 2.22 -7.48 -8.22
N LEU A 75 3.18 -6.95 -7.48
CA LEU A 75 3.65 -7.51 -6.22
C LEU A 75 2.78 -6.97 -5.09
N ALA A 76 2.14 -7.86 -4.34
CA ALA A 76 1.10 -7.54 -3.37
C ALA A 76 -0.11 -6.94 -4.11
N CYS A 77 -0.68 -7.74 -4.99
CA CYS A 77 -1.68 -7.28 -5.95
C CYS A 77 -3.07 -7.04 -5.35
N GLY A 78 -3.29 -7.48 -4.12
CA GLY A 78 -4.57 -7.31 -3.44
C GLY A 78 -5.72 -7.86 -4.25
N SER A 79 -6.78 -7.07 -4.37
CA SER A 79 -8.01 -7.46 -5.09
C SER A 79 -7.90 -7.36 -6.60
N GLY A 80 -6.73 -7.02 -7.14
CA GLY A 80 -6.49 -7.06 -8.58
C GLY A 80 -6.87 -5.81 -9.36
N VAL A 81 -7.04 -4.68 -8.69
CA VAL A 81 -7.43 -3.42 -9.36
C VAL A 81 -6.37 -2.98 -10.38
N LEU A 82 -5.09 -3.01 -9.97
CA LEU A 82 -4.00 -2.59 -10.88
C LEU A 82 -3.86 -3.56 -12.05
N LEU A 83 -4.02 -4.85 -11.81
CA LEU A 83 -3.98 -5.85 -12.87
C LEU A 83 -5.09 -5.62 -13.90
N GLU A 84 -6.30 -5.31 -13.43
CA GLU A 84 -7.43 -5.01 -14.31
C GLU A 84 -7.12 -3.80 -15.19
N LEU A 85 -6.58 -2.74 -14.58
CA LEU A 85 -6.21 -1.54 -15.32
C LEU A 85 -5.14 -1.83 -16.37
N CYS A 86 -4.12 -2.60 -16.01
CA CYS A 86 -3.07 -2.99 -16.96
C CYS A 86 -3.64 -3.82 -18.12
N GLN A 87 -4.57 -4.73 -17.82
CA GLN A 87 -5.21 -5.54 -18.84
C GLN A 87 -6.00 -4.65 -19.81
N GLN A 88 -6.73 -3.68 -19.28
CA GLN A 88 -7.51 -2.76 -20.11
C GLN A 88 -6.62 -1.93 -21.03
N ARG A 89 -5.46 -1.48 -20.51
CA ARG A 89 -4.56 -0.61 -21.27
C ARG A 89 -3.69 -1.35 -22.27
N PHE A 90 -3.19 -2.52 -21.89
CA PHE A 90 -2.14 -3.20 -22.65
C PHE A 90 -2.61 -4.51 -23.29
N GLY A 91 -3.71 -5.05 -22.81
CA GLY A 91 -4.41 -6.18 -23.41
C GLY A 91 -3.55 -7.43 -23.56
N PRO A 92 -3.76 -8.18 -24.67
CA PRO A 92 -3.09 -9.46 -24.84
C PRO A 92 -1.59 -9.36 -25.15
N SER A 93 -1.06 -8.16 -25.36
CA SER A 93 0.37 -8.00 -25.63
C SER A 93 1.23 -8.09 -24.37
N SER A 94 0.61 -8.11 -23.20
CA SER A 94 1.35 -8.20 -21.93
C SER A 94 0.96 -9.45 -21.17
N GLU A 95 1.98 -10.06 -20.53
CA GLU A 95 1.78 -11.18 -19.61
C GLU A 95 1.78 -10.60 -18.19
N LEU A 96 0.63 -10.67 -17.54
CA LEU A 96 0.44 -10.11 -16.20
C LEU A 96 0.46 -11.23 -15.17
N THR A 97 1.18 -11.01 -14.08
CA THR A 97 1.27 -11.93 -12.95
C THR A 97 0.98 -11.14 -11.67
N GLY A 98 0.24 -11.74 -10.74
CA GLY A 98 -0.03 -11.16 -9.44
C GLY A 98 0.38 -12.08 -8.32
N VAL A 99 0.91 -11.50 -7.24
CA VAL A 99 1.27 -12.23 -6.03
C VAL A 99 0.68 -11.47 -4.84
N ASP A 100 -0.01 -12.19 -3.95
CA ASP A 100 -0.49 -11.60 -2.71
C ASP A 100 -0.49 -12.66 -1.62
N MET A 101 -0.35 -12.23 -0.38
CA MET A 101 -0.34 -13.17 0.75
C MET A 101 -1.73 -13.48 1.28
N SER A 102 -2.76 -12.75 0.85
CA SER A 102 -4.12 -12.91 1.36
C SER A 102 -4.97 -13.73 0.41
N PRO A 103 -5.45 -14.93 0.86
CA PRO A 103 -6.37 -15.71 0.01
C PRO A 103 -7.65 -14.97 -0.32
N GLU A 104 -8.15 -14.16 0.60
CA GLU A 104 -9.40 -13.40 0.41
C GLU A 104 -9.23 -12.33 -0.66
N GLU A 105 -8.09 -11.61 -0.65
CA GLU A 105 -7.80 -10.63 -1.69
C GLU A 105 -7.64 -11.32 -3.05
N LEU A 106 -6.95 -12.44 -3.10
CA LEU A 106 -6.76 -13.18 -4.35
C LEU A 106 -8.08 -13.70 -4.91
N ALA A 107 -9.03 -14.08 -4.04
CA ALA A 107 -10.36 -14.48 -4.51
C ALA A 107 -11.04 -13.33 -5.26
N LEU A 108 -10.95 -12.10 -4.72
CA LEU A 108 -11.46 -10.92 -5.40
C LEU A 108 -10.71 -10.65 -6.71
N ALA A 109 -9.39 -10.83 -6.67
CA ALA A 109 -8.55 -10.61 -7.86
C ALA A 109 -8.93 -11.56 -8.99
N ARG A 110 -9.24 -12.83 -8.66
CA ARG A 110 -9.67 -13.82 -9.64
C ARG A 110 -11.03 -13.47 -10.24
N GLN A 111 -11.96 -12.97 -9.40
CA GLN A 111 -13.26 -12.53 -9.88
C GLN A 111 -13.12 -11.35 -10.84
N ARG A 112 -12.25 -10.41 -10.50
CA ARG A 112 -12.02 -9.20 -11.31
C ARG A 112 -11.27 -9.52 -12.60
N ASN A 113 -10.38 -10.50 -12.57
CA ASN A 113 -9.48 -10.85 -13.68
C ASN A 113 -9.55 -12.35 -13.97
N PRO A 114 -10.69 -12.86 -14.43
CA PRO A 114 -10.86 -14.31 -14.57
C PRO A 114 -9.88 -14.97 -15.55
N HIS A 115 -9.41 -14.22 -16.54
CA HIS A 115 -8.44 -14.72 -17.51
C HIS A 115 -7.02 -14.86 -16.91
N LEU A 116 -6.76 -14.27 -15.75
CA LEU A 116 -5.46 -14.32 -15.07
C LEU A 116 -5.41 -15.35 -13.95
N LYS A 117 -6.42 -16.19 -13.81
CA LYS A 117 -6.52 -17.08 -12.63
C LYS A 117 -5.30 -17.98 -12.44
N ASN A 118 -4.65 -18.39 -13.53
CA ASN A 118 -3.46 -19.25 -13.47
C ASN A 118 -2.17 -18.45 -13.22
N ASN A 119 -2.26 -17.12 -13.26
CA ASN A 119 -1.11 -16.22 -13.03
C ASN A 119 -1.25 -15.45 -11.73
N LEU A 120 -2.20 -15.82 -10.87
CA LEU A 120 -2.37 -15.22 -9.56
C LEU A 120 -1.90 -16.25 -8.51
N HIS A 121 -0.90 -15.85 -7.72
CA HIS A 121 -0.20 -16.76 -6.82
C HIS A 121 -0.28 -16.30 -5.39
N LEU A 122 -0.59 -17.23 -4.49
CA LEU A 122 -0.51 -16.99 -3.05
C LEU A 122 0.96 -17.06 -2.64
N GLY A 123 1.48 -15.99 -2.06
CA GLY A 123 2.87 -15.95 -1.64
C GLY A 123 3.22 -14.65 -0.97
N VAL A 124 4.43 -14.60 -0.41
CA VAL A 124 4.95 -13.41 0.27
C VAL A 124 6.03 -12.76 -0.59
N ALA A 125 6.11 -11.44 -0.52
CA ALA A 125 7.06 -10.68 -1.33
C ALA A 125 8.51 -10.97 -0.95
N GLN A 126 8.75 -11.47 0.26
CA GLN A 126 10.09 -11.79 0.76
C GLN A 126 10.65 -13.08 0.15
N ASN A 127 9.80 -13.87 -0.51
CA ASN A 127 10.24 -15.15 -1.09
C ASN A 127 9.41 -15.45 -2.33
N LEU A 128 10.02 -15.23 -3.50
CA LEU A 128 9.41 -15.48 -4.81
C LEU A 128 10.08 -16.67 -5.49
N ASP A 129 10.42 -17.72 -4.72
CA ASP A 129 11.21 -18.85 -5.24
C ASP A 129 10.48 -19.66 -6.34
N PHE A 130 9.17 -19.48 -6.48
CA PHE A 130 8.40 -20.08 -7.57
C PHE A 130 8.53 -19.33 -8.90
N ILE A 131 9.26 -18.19 -8.90
CA ILE A 131 9.55 -17.39 -10.08
C ILE A 131 11.06 -17.47 -10.35
N GLY A 132 11.43 -17.73 -11.59
CA GLY A 132 12.84 -17.80 -11.97
C GLY A 132 13.51 -16.43 -12.03
N ASP A 133 14.83 -16.45 -12.12
CA ASP A 133 15.62 -15.22 -12.28
C ASP A 133 15.32 -14.56 -13.64
N ASP A 134 15.46 -13.24 -13.69
CA ASP A 134 15.43 -12.49 -14.95
C ASP A 134 14.15 -12.73 -15.76
N TYR A 135 13.02 -12.66 -15.10
CA TYR A 135 11.75 -13.01 -15.73
C TYR A 135 10.91 -11.79 -16.11
N PHE A 136 10.83 -10.79 -15.23
CA PHE A 136 9.92 -9.65 -15.44
C PHE A 136 10.63 -8.43 -15.99
N ASP A 137 9.93 -7.72 -16.88
CA ASP A 137 10.36 -6.39 -17.35
C ASP A 137 10.04 -5.32 -16.34
N VAL A 138 8.88 -5.43 -15.66
CA VAL A 138 8.41 -4.44 -14.71
C VAL A 138 7.81 -5.15 -13.50
N ILE A 139 8.15 -4.64 -12.31
CA ILE A 139 7.46 -4.99 -11.07
C ILE A 139 6.81 -3.73 -10.52
N LEU A 140 5.51 -3.80 -10.28
CA LEU A 140 4.73 -2.73 -9.65
C LEU A 140 4.33 -3.17 -8.24
N CYS A 141 4.39 -2.24 -7.29
CA CYS A 141 4.01 -2.50 -5.90
C CYS A 141 3.22 -1.30 -5.39
N HIS A 142 1.90 -1.45 -5.33
CA HIS A 142 0.98 -0.35 -5.03
C HIS A 142 0.61 -0.37 -3.55
N TRP A 143 1.13 0.59 -2.82
CA TRP A 143 0.81 0.86 -1.40
C TRP A 143 0.97 -0.34 -0.49
N ALA A 144 1.95 -1.20 -0.74
CA ALA A 144 2.18 -2.39 0.07
C ALA A 144 3.57 -2.40 0.71
N LEU A 145 4.57 -1.85 0.03
CA LEU A 145 5.94 -1.86 0.54
C LEU A 145 6.02 -1.19 1.92
N THR A 146 5.21 -0.19 2.17
CA THR A 146 5.10 0.52 3.45
C THR A 146 4.80 -0.44 4.61
N LEU A 147 4.05 -1.51 4.34
CA LEU A 147 3.52 -2.41 5.38
C LEU A 147 4.34 -3.69 5.53
N MET A 148 5.35 -3.89 4.69
CA MET A 148 6.08 -5.15 4.66
C MET A 148 7.16 -5.20 5.73
N ASP A 149 7.36 -6.39 6.28
CA ASP A 149 8.53 -6.70 7.09
C ASP A 149 9.69 -7.10 6.18
N LYS A 150 10.91 -7.01 6.68
CA LYS A 150 12.14 -7.47 5.99
C LYS A 150 12.22 -6.90 4.57
N VAL A 151 12.02 -5.60 4.43
CA VAL A 151 12.02 -4.93 3.12
C VAL A 151 13.29 -5.22 2.32
N PRO A 152 14.51 -5.31 2.90
CA PRO A 152 15.67 -5.69 2.10
C PRO A 152 15.51 -7.03 1.38
N LEU A 153 14.83 -8.02 1.98
CA LEU A 153 14.55 -9.29 1.30
C LEU A 153 13.59 -9.10 0.11
N VAL A 154 12.58 -8.24 0.29
CA VAL A 154 11.63 -7.93 -0.78
C VAL A 154 12.37 -7.33 -1.98
N LEU A 155 13.24 -6.36 -1.71
CA LEU A 155 13.98 -5.68 -2.78
C LEU A 155 14.98 -6.64 -3.45
N ARG A 156 15.62 -7.52 -2.70
CA ARG A 156 16.52 -8.53 -3.29
C ARG A 156 15.76 -9.50 -4.20
N GLU A 157 14.58 -9.97 -3.76
CA GLU A 157 13.75 -10.83 -4.60
C GLU A 157 13.28 -10.10 -5.85
N ALA A 158 12.88 -8.84 -5.71
CA ALA A 158 12.49 -8.01 -6.85
C ALA A 158 13.65 -7.91 -7.86
N LYS A 159 14.86 -7.62 -7.35
CA LYS A 159 16.05 -7.52 -8.22
C LYS A 159 16.33 -8.85 -8.93
N ARG A 160 16.20 -9.98 -8.20
CA ARG A 160 16.48 -11.30 -8.77
C ARG A 160 15.55 -11.63 -9.93
N VAL A 161 14.24 -11.36 -9.77
CA VAL A 161 13.25 -11.75 -10.80
C VAL A 161 13.10 -10.71 -11.90
N LEU A 162 13.74 -9.53 -11.77
CA LEU A 162 13.76 -8.52 -12.83
C LEU A 162 14.85 -8.83 -13.84
N LYS A 163 14.54 -8.60 -15.10
CA LYS A 163 15.51 -8.65 -16.18
C LYS A 163 16.45 -7.44 -16.11
N LYS A 164 17.57 -7.52 -16.83
CA LYS A 164 18.38 -6.34 -17.13
C LYS A 164 17.49 -5.31 -17.81
N ASN A 165 17.71 -4.05 -17.53
CA ASN A 165 16.88 -2.94 -17.99
C ASN A 165 15.46 -2.96 -17.40
N GLY A 166 15.22 -3.83 -16.42
CA GLY A 166 13.92 -3.90 -15.76
C GLY A 166 13.64 -2.72 -14.86
N VAL A 167 12.39 -2.55 -14.50
CA VAL A 167 11.93 -1.42 -13.66
C VAL A 167 11.16 -1.96 -12.46
N PHE A 168 11.51 -1.46 -11.27
CA PHE A 168 10.72 -1.65 -10.06
C PHE A 168 10.09 -0.31 -9.72
N ALA A 169 8.79 -0.27 -9.52
CA ALA A 169 8.10 0.98 -9.15
C ALA A 169 7.09 0.72 -8.05
N ALA A 170 7.00 1.65 -7.10
CA ALA A 170 6.12 1.51 -5.95
C ALA A 170 5.48 2.84 -5.58
N ILE A 171 4.26 2.76 -5.07
CA ILE A 171 3.58 3.86 -4.41
C ILE A 171 3.66 3.56 -2.91
N VAL A 172 4.18 4.52 -2.15
CA VAL A 172 4.33 4.39 -0.70
C VAL A 172 3.86 5.69 -0.02
N ASP A 173 3.77 5.67 1.30
CA ASP A 173 3.41 6.86 2.07
C ASP A 173 4.40 7.99 1.82
N GLY A 174 3.87 9.21 1.68
CA GLY A 174 4.68 10.40 1.59
C GLY A 174 4.81 11.12 2.93
N ASP A 175 5.42 12.30 2.89
CA ASP A 175 5.63 13.12 4.09
C ASP A 175 4.28 13.67 4.58
N PRO A 176 3.85 13.32 5.80
CA PRO A 176 2.57 13.84 6.32
C PRO A 176 2.52 15.37 6.37
N LYS A 177 3.66 16.03 6.53
CA LYS A 177 3.72 17.49 6.62
C LYS A 177 3.47 18.17 5.27
N SER A 178 3.60 17.44 4.16
CA SER A 178 3.39 18.01 2.83
C SER A 178 1.92 18.14 2.46
N ALA A 179 1.02 17.47 3.19
CA ALA A 179 -0.41 17.42 2.86
C ALA A 179 -1.21 18.21 3.89
N PRO A 180 -1.91 19.28 3.48
CA PRO A 180 -2.69 20.09 4.43
C PRO A 180 -3.70 19.25 5.20
N GLY A 181 -3.67 19.35 6.54
CA GLY A 181 -4.60 18.69 7.43
C GLY A 181 -4.34 17.21 7.68
N TYR A 182 -3.36 16.60 6.99
CA TYR A 182 -3.15 15.16 7.09
C TYR A 182 -2.70 14.75 8.49
N ALA A 183 -1.79 15.49 9.09
CA ALA A 183 -1.30 15.17 10.44
C ALA A 183 -2.42 15.25 11.48
N GLU A 184 -3.28 16.26 11.37
CA GLU A 184 -4.42 16.43 12.29
C GLU A 184 -5.41 15.28 12.14
N LEU A 185 -5.73 14.93 10.90
CA LEU A 185 -6.61 13.81 10.55
C LEU A 185 -6.08 12.50 11.14
N HIS A 186 -4.80 12.24 10.93
CA HIS A 186 -4.11 11.06 11.44
C HIS A 186 -4.20 10.99 12.96
N ASN A 187 -3.99 12.13 13.63
CA ASN A 187 -4.10 12.20 15.08
C ASN A 187 -5.50 11.91 15.59
N ILE A 188 -6.53 12.34 14.85
CA ILE A 188 -7.92 12.01 15.23
C ILE A 188 -8.10 10.50 15.27
N ILE A 189 -7.72 9.80 14.19
CA ILE A 189 -7.88 8.34 14.12
C ILE A 189 -7.08 7.66 15.23
N TYR A 190 -5.81 8.05 15.38
CA TYR A 190 -4.93 7.42 16.36
C TYR A 190 -5.36 7.69 17.79
N SER A 191 -6.01 8.84 18.07
CA SER A 191 -6.49 9.13 19.42
C SER A 191 -7.50 8.09 19.89
N PHE A 192 -8.34 7.59 18.98
CA PHE A 192 -9.32 6.56 19.32
C PHE A 192 -8.67 5.20 19.56
N VAL A 193 -7.66 4.86 18.75
CA VAL A 193 -6.94 3.60 18.95
C VAL A 193 -6.18 3.63 20.28
N LYS A 194 -5.54 4.75 20.58
CA LYS A 194 -4.71 4.88 21.78
C LYS A 194 -5.50 4.88 23.07
N GLN A 195 -6.79 5.14 23.02
CA GLN A 195 -7.64 4.99 24.20
C GLN A 195 -7.68 3.53 24.68
N GLN A 196 -7.54 2.58 23.77
CA GLN A 196 -7.58 1.16 24.09
C GLN A 196 -6.19 0.53 24.11
N CYS A 197 -5.29 1.05 23.27
CA CYS A 197 -3.92 0.55 23.16
C CYS A 197 -2.97 1.75 23.13
N PRO A 198 -2.57 2.26 24.31
CA PRO A 198 -1.75 3.49 24.37
C PRO A 198 -0.44 3.41 23.60
N ASP A 199 0.10 2.21 23.41
CA ASP A 199 1.36 2.03 22.68
C ASP A 199 1.18 1.87 21.17
N TYR A 200 -0.05 1.92 20.67
CA TYR A 200 -0.29 1.90 19.21
C TYR A 200 0.38 3.13 18.59
N GLY A 201 1.15 2.89 17.55
CA GLY A 201 1.89 3.95 16.89
C GLY A 201 3.33 4.11 17.37
N LYS A 202 3.68 3.51 18.50
CA LYS A 202 5.09 3.44 18.92
C LYS A 202 5.87 2.46 18.07
N THR A 203 5.20 1.42 17.59
CA THR A 203 5.73 0.46 16.62
C THR A 203 4.96 0.62 15.34
N ASP A 204 5.66 0.90 14.24
CA ASP A 204 5.02 1.08 12.95
C ASP A 204 4.57 -0.25 12.36
N LEU A 205 3.51 -0.20 11.57
CA LEU A 205 3.18 -1.28 10.66
C LEU A 205 4.20 -1.21 9.52
N GLY A 206 5.11 -2.18 9.48
CA GLY A 206 6.13 -2.22 8.44
C GLY A 206 7.43 -1.53 8.82
N ASP A 207 8.19 -1.15 7.82
CA ASP A 207 9.54 -0.59 7.96
C ASP A 207 9.48 0.94 7.84
N ARG A 208 9.82 1.64 8.91
CA ARG A 208 9.78 3.10 8.97
C ARG A 208 10.63 3.74 7.87
N ARG A 209 11.70 3.08 7.44
CA ARG A 209 12.59 3.63 6.39
C ARG A 209 11.84 3.85 5.07
N VAL A 210 10.77 3.10 4.82
CA VAL A 210 9.98 3.23 3.59
C VAL A 210 9.17 4.53 3.59
N ARG A 211 8.88 5.09 4.76
CA ARG A 211 7.98 6.24 4.93
C ARG A 211 8.67 7.59 4.75
N GLU A 212 9.99 7.61 4.55
CA GLU A 212 10.74 8.85 4.36
C GLU A 212 11.59 8.75 3.10
N GLY A 213 11.58 9.80 2.29
CA GLY A 213 12.24 9.78 0.99
C GLY A 213 13.73 9.48 1.06
N VAL A 214 14.44 10.09 2.03
CA VAL A 214 15.89 9.92 2.15
C VAL A 214 16.23 8.46 2.51
N SER A 215 15.58 7.91 3.53
CA SER A 215 15.87 6.53 3.96
C SER A 215 15.36 5.51 2.94
N LEU A 216 14.27 5.80 2.24
CA LEU A 216 13.78 4.95 1.16
C LEU A 216 14.79 4.87 0.02
N ARG A 217 15.38 6.02 -0.35
CA ARG A 217 16.43 6.06 -1.37
C ARG A 217 17.64 5.22 -0.95
N GLN A 218 18.07 5.37 0.31
CA GLN A 218 19.19 4.60 0.84
C GLN A 218 18.89 3.10 0.79
N LEU A 219 17.68 2.73 1.21
CA LEU A 219 17.24 1.34 1.23
C LEU A 219 17.26 0.74 -0.18
N ALA A 220 16.72 1.49 -1.17
CA ALA A 220 16.72 1.05 -2.56
C ALA A 220 18.13 0.93 -3.12
N LYS A 221 19.00 1.91 -2.84
CA LYS A 221 20.39 1.91 -3.34
C LYS A 221 21.23 0.78 -2.77
N GLN A 222 20.93 0.32 -1.56
CA GLN A 222 21.67 -0.81 -0.97
C GLN A 222 21.46 -2.10 -1.75
N THR A 223 20.31 -2.28 -2.36
CA THR A 223 20.00 -3.46 -3.17
C THR A 223 20.30 -3.22 -4.64
N PHE A 224 19.85 -2.11 -5.19
CA PHE A 224 19.97 -1.76 -6.60
C PHE A 224 21.16 -0.81 -6.77
N THR A 225 22.37 -1.34 -6.55
CA THR A 225 23.58 -0.51 -6.40
C THR A 225 23.90 0.31 -7.66
N ASP A 226 23.64 -0.24 -8.85
CA ASP A 226 23.97 0.43 -10.11
C ASP A 226 22.75 0.99 -10.82
N ALA A 227 21.60 1.01 -10.14
CA ALA A 227 20.36 1.48 -10.74
C ALA A 227 20.18 2.97 -10.56
N GLU A 228 19.38 3.56 -11.44
CA GLU A 228 18.85 4.91 -11.24
C GLU A 228 17.65 4.81 -10.30
N VAL A 229 17.71 5.54 -9.21
CA VAL A 229 16.63 5.56 -8.21
C VAL A 229 16.03 6.96 -8.16
N LYS A 230 14.74 7.06 -8.45
CA LYS A 230 13.99 8.32 -8.38
C LYS A 230 12.86 8.19 -7.37
N ILE A 231 12.71 9.21 -6.54
CA ILE A 231 11.58 9.32 -5.61
C ILE A 231 10.92 10.66 -5.88
N GLU A 232 9.63 10.61 -6.23
CA GLU A 232 8.85 11.80 -6.56
C GLU A 232 7.75 11.97 -5.53
N PRO A 233 7.82 13.04 -4.70
CA PRO A 233 6.72 13.35 -3.79
C PRO A 233 5.54 13.90 -4.57
N LEU A 234 4.35 13.40 -4.24
CA LEU A 234 3.11 13.75 -4.92
C LEU A 234 2.00 13.94 -3.91
N LEU A 235 0.98 14.69 -4.29
CA LEU A 235 -0.27 14.83 -3.53
C LEU A 235 -1.43 14.36 -4.39
N PHE A 236 -2.29 13.56 -3.77
CA PHE A 236 -3.56 13.15 -4.35
C PHE A 236 -4.68 13.77 -3.53
N TYR A 237 -5.79 14.07 -4.16
CA TYR A 237 -6.89 14.82 -3.54
C TYR A 237 -8.23 14.11 -3.77
N LEU A 238 -9.09 14.21 -2.77
CA LEU A 238 -10.49 13.83 -2.91
C LEU A 238 -11.33 15.00 -2.41
N ASP A 239 -12.15 15.55 -3.30
CA ASP A 239 -13.09 16.62 -2.98
C ASP A 239 -14.48 16.02 -2.84
N ALA A 240 -15.11 16.22 -1.68
CA ALA A 240 -16.43 15.66 -1.41
C ALA A 240 -17.03 16.34 -0.18
N THR A 241 -18.25 15.95 0.16
CA THR A 241 -18.89 16.42 1.39
C THR A 241 -18.15 15.83 2.60
N PRO A 242 -18.19 16.52 3.76
CA PRO A 242 -17.47 16.03 4.95
C PRO A 242 -17.84 14.61 5.39
N ASP A 243 -19.11 14.23 5.27
CA ASP A 243 -19.51 12.87 5.66
C ASP A 243 -18.93 11.80 4.73
N VAL A 244 -18.85 12.09 3.42
CA VAL A 244 -18.25 11.18 2.45
C VAL A 244 -16.75 11.06 2.72
N LEU A 245 -16.07 12.20 2.96
CA LEU A 245 -14.63 12.17 3.26
C LEU A 245 -14.35 11.39 4.53
N ALA A 246 -15.16 11.55 5.58
CA ALA A 246 -14.96 10.82 6.82
C ALA A 246 -15.01 9.31 6.59
N ARG A 247 -16.00 8.84 5.83
CA ARG A 247 -16.15 7.41 5.54
C ARG A 247 -15.00 6.88 4.67
N GLU A 248 -14.61 7.64 3.65
CA GLU A 248 -13.53 7.20 2.75
C GLU A 248 -12.20 7.12 3.49
N VAL A 249 -11.89 8.10 4.33
CA VAL A 249 -10.66 8.11 5.11
C VAL A 249 -10.67 6.97 6.14
N ALA A 250 -11.77 6.77 6.83
CA ALA A 250 -11.88 5.66 7.80
C ALA A 250 -11.70 4.31 7.11
N GLY A 251 -12.12 4.19 5.85
CA GLY A 251 -11.94 2.96 5.08
C GLY A 251 -10.55 2.76 4.52
N PHE A 252 -9.67 3.77 4.64
CA PHE A 252 -8.33 3.72 4.06
C PHE A 252 -7.25 3.31 5.08
N PHE A 253 -7.38 3.71 6.34
CA PHE A 253 -6.33 3.52 7.34
C PHE A 253 -6.52 2.22 8.13
N TYR A 254 -5.45 1.42 8.24
CA TYR A 254 -5.45 0.20 9.04
C TYR A 254 -5.88 0.46 10.49
N ALA A 255 -5.44 1.60 11.04
CA ALA A 255 -5.76 1.95 12.42
C ALA A 255 -7.26 1.98 12.69
N SER A 256 -8.06 2.34 11.69
CA SER A 256 -9.53 2.39 11.84
C SER A 256 -10.13 1.02 12.19
N PHE A 257 -9.51 -0.05 11.71
CA PHE A 257 -10.08 -1.40 11.82
C PHE A 257 -9.80 -2.05 13.18
N VAL A 258 -8.96 -1.43 14.01
CA VAL A 258 -8.71 -1.92 15.36
C VAL A 258 -9.45 -1.09 16.42
N ILE A 259 -10.30 -0.15 16.00
CA ILE A 259 -11.12 0.67 16.90
C ILE A 259 -12.39 -0.10 17.23
N ALA A 260 -12.78 -0.12 18.52
CA ALA A 260 -13.99 -0.81 18.96
C ALA A 260 -15.24 -0.24 18.28
N PRO A 261 -16.27 -1.08 18.01
CA PRO A 261 -17.44 -0.63 17.24
C PRO A 261 -18.14 0.57 17.86
N GLN A 262 -18.25 0.60 19.20
CA GLN A 262 -18.92 1.71 19.87
C GLN A 262 -18.18 3.02 19.72
N ALA A 263 -16.87 2.98 19.44
CA ALA A 263 -16.07 4.18 19.20
C ALA A 263 -16.03 4.57 17.72
N GLN A 264 -16.40 3.67 16.80
CA GLN A 264 -16.36 3.95 15.35
C GLN A 264 -17.25 5.16 15.00
N ALA A 265 -18.47 5.20 15.54
CA ALA A 265 -19.39 6.29 15.24
C ALA A 265 -18.83 7.64 15.71
N TYR A 266 -18.19 7.64 16.88
CA TYR A 266 -17.58 8.87 17.41
C TYR A 266 -16.39 9.31 16.55
N MET A 267 -15.59 8.36 16.10
CA MET A 267 -14.48 8.67 15.21
C MET A 267 -14.98 9.30 13.91
N LEU A 268 -16.00 8.70 13.30
CA LEU A 268 -16.57 9.23 12.06
C LEU A 268 -17.13 10.64 12.28
N GLU A 269 -17.78 10.87 13.41
CA GLU A 269 -18.30 12.21 13.75
C GLU A 269 -17.17 13.23 13.86
N GLN A 270 -16.07 12.86 14.53
CA GLN A 270 -14.91 13.76 14.66
C GLN A 270 -14.25 14.04 13.33
N LEU A 271 -14.13 13.02 12.47
CA LEU A 271 -13.59 13.21 11.13
C LEU A 271 -14.48 14.12 10.28
N GLU A 272 -15.80 13.94 10.37
CA GLU A 272 -16.76 14.77 9.66
C GLU A 272 -16.64 16.23 10.10
N ARG A 273 -16.56 16.48 11.42
CA ARG A 273 -16.35 17.83 11.96
C ARG A 273 -15.05 18.46 11.47
N PHE A 274 -13.99 17.65 11.43
CA PHE A 274 -12.69 18.11 10.93
C PHE A 274 -12.80 18.60 9.49
N PHE A 275 -13.43 17.79 8.62
CA PHE A 275 -13.58 18.16 7.22
C PHE A 275 -14.52 19.35 7.03
N ALA A 276 -15.59 19.42 7.80
CA ALA A 276 -16.52 20.55 7.72
C ALA A 276 -15.84 21.87 8.11
N LYS A 277 -14.97 21.82 9.11
CA LYS A 277 -14.23 23.01 9.58
C LYS A 277 -13.15 23.42 8.61
N GLN A 278 -12.51 22.45 7.94
CA GLN A 278 -11.45 22.70 6.98
C GLN A 278 -11.99 23.27 5.66
N GLY A 279 -13.21 22.89 5.28
CA GLY A 279 -13.83 23.29 4.03
C GLY A 279 -14.74 24.51 4.18
N ASP A 280 -15.68 24.63 3.24
CA ASP A 280 -16.65 25.74 3.22
C ASP A 280 -18.00 25.36 3.84
N GLY A 281 -18.06 24.21 4.52
CA GLY A 281 -19.26 23.68 5.15
C GLY A 281 -19.99 22.65 4.30
N ASN A 282 -19.95 22.76 2.98
CA ASN A 282 -20.60 21.81 2.07
C ASN A 282 -19.61 20.89 1.39
N GLN A 283 -18.44 21.43 1.02
CA GLN A 283 -17.37 20.67 0.34
C GLN A 283 -16.08 20.84 1.12
N SER A 284 -15.28 19.80 1.11
CA SER A 284 -13.97 19.82 1.73
C SER A 284 -13.01 18.98 0.90
N ARG A 285 -11.78 18.88 1.35
CA ARG A 285 -10.74 18.17 0.60
C ARG A 285 -9.92 17.29 1.55
N PHE A 286 -9.75 16.04 1.15
CA PHE A 286 -8.75 15.15 1.72
C PHE A 286 -7.51 15.21 0.84
N SER A 287 -6.35 15.50 1.46
CA SER A 287 -5.06 15.55 0.76
C SER A 287 -4.21 14.38 1.24
N LEU A 288 -3.75 13.56 0.30
CA LEU A 288 -3.05 12.30 0.59
C LEU A 288 -1.61 12.41 0.08
N PRO A 289 -0.63 12.42 0.99
CA PRO A 289 0.78 12.52 0.56
C PRO A 289 1.30 11.15 0.15
N VAL A 290 2.08 11.14 -0.93
CA VAL A 290 2.56 9.92 -1.57
C VAL A 290 4.00 10.13 -2.01
N ASN A 291 4.81 9.08 -1.94
CA ASN A 291 6.08 9.02 -2.67
C ASN A 291 5.96 7.96 -3.75
N LYS A 292 6.35 8.31 -4.97
CA LYS A 292 6.47 7.37 -6.06
C LYS A 292 7.94 7.01 -6.21
N LEU A 293 8.27 5.74 -5.98
CA LEU A 293 9.62 5.21 -6.14
C LEU A 293 9.72 4.53 -7.50
N VAL A 294 10.75 4.89 -8.28
CA VAL A 294 11.04 4.21 -9.54
C VAL A 294 12.53 3.85 -9.56
N VAL A 295 12.81 2.57 -9.75
CA VAL A 295 14.16 2.03 -9.84
C VAL A 295 14.34 1.44 -11.23
N CYS A 296 15.26 2.01 -12.01
CA CYS A 296 15.57 1.53 -13.36
C CYS A 296 16.93 0.83 -13.34
N LEU A 297 16.93 -0.49 -13.61
CA LEU A 297 18.16 -1.26 -13.64
C LEU A 297 18.97 -0.91 -14.89
N SER A 298 20.29 -0.84 -14.74
CA SER A 298 21.16 -0.56 -15.89
C SER A 298 21.43 -1.84 -16.68
N PRO A 299 21.75 -1.73 -17.98
CA PRO A 299 22.09 -2.90 -18.79
C PRO A 299 23.41 -3.56 -18.37
N GLU A 300 24.28 -2.82 -17.69
CA GLU A 300 25.63 -3.25 -17.33
C GLU A 300 25.79 -3.68 -15.87
N SER A 301 24.67 -3.82 -15.13
CA SER A 301 24.79 -4.24 -13.73
C SER A 301 25.37 -5.65 -13.69
N ASP A 302 26.63 -5.73 -13.30
CA ASP A 302 27.29 -7.01 -13.05
C ASP A 302 26.58 -7.66 -11.85
N ARG A 303 26.23 -8.90 -12.06
CA ARG A 303 25.65 -9.70 -10.99
C ARG A 303 26.81 -10.31 -10.21
N GLY A 304 27.21 -9.61 -9.17
CA GLY A 304 28.18 -10.16 -8.24
C GLY A 304 27.53 -11.15 -7.30
#